data_c835ee94b29b05945de877262847b03c
#
_entry.id   c835ee94b29b05945de877262847b03c
#
_cell.length_a   1.000
_cell.length_b   1.000
_cell.length_c   1.000
_cell.angle_alpha   90.00
_cell.angle_beta   90.00
_cell.angle_gamma   90.00
#
_symmetry.space_group_name_H-M   'P 1'
#
loop_
_entity.id
_entity.type
_entity.pdbx_description
1 polymer ?
#
loop_
_entity_poly.entity_id
_entity_poly.type
_entity_poly.pdbx_seq_one_letter_code
_entity_poly.pdbx_strand_id
1 'polypeptide(L)'
;ANDMLKLGDWLEMPKYGADGAVIDNGLTTVKVRNWDNTITTIPTWSLVSDSFKNWSGMSASGGRRIKRSISIDVTSIRFLDEDEMQRLNKAHLLKPYLTSRHQEINEWNRQQGSTESVLNLRRMTNIGTFRAYLNEYLRNHPRIRKDMTLMVRQLAPGDNGLPLEIYAFTNTVVWLEYESIQADIFDHIFAIVEEFGLRLHQSPTGNDIRSLAGAFKQ
;
A
#
# COMPACT_ATOMS: atom_id res chain seq x y z
N ALA A 1 -2.08 -36.95 1.63
CA ALA A 1 -2.42 -35.85 0.69
C ALA A 1 -3.81 -35.25 1.00
N ASN A 2 -4.74 -36.04 1.51
CA ASN A 2 -6.13 -35.58 1.70
C ASN A 2 -6.32 -34.47 2.76
N ASP A 3 -5.37 -34.26 3.66
CA ASP A 3 -5.49 -33.21 4.69
C ASP A 3 -4.96 -31.83 4.25
N MET A 4 -4.27 -31.74 3.12
CA MET A 4 -3.67 -30.49 2.64
C MET A 4 -4.67 -29.58 1.91
N LEU A 5 -5.74 -30.16 1.34
CA LEU A 5 -6.77 -29.45 0.58
C LEU A 5 -8.15 -30.00 0.90
N LYS A 6 -9.11 -29.10 1.03
CA LYS A 6 -10.54 -29.42 1.20
C LYS A 6 -11.34 -28.92 0.00
N LEU A 7 -12.49 -29.52 -0.22
CA LEU A 7 -13.45 -29.01 -1.20
C LEU A 7 -13.83 -27.56 -0.83
N GLY A 8 -13.80 -26.69 -1.82
CA GLY A 8 -14.05 -25.27 -1.65
C GLY A 8 -12.82 -24.42 -1.30
N ASP A 9 -11.67 -25.02 -0.95
CA ASP A 9 -10.44 -24.27 -0.75
C ASP A 9 -10.03 -23.54 -2.05
N TRP A 10 -9.53 -22.34 -1.91
CA TRP A 10 -8.90 -21.65 -3.02
C TRP A 10 -7.43 -22.09 -3.13
N LEU A 11 -7.14 -22.79 -4.23
CA LEU A 11 -5.81 -23.25 -4.62
C LEU A 11 -5.23 -22.38 -5.73
N GLU A 12 -3.99 -21.94 -5.53
CA GLU A 12 -3.20 -21.29 -6.58
C GLU A 12 -1.94 -22.13 -6.84
N MET A 13 -1.80 -22.62 -8.07
CA MET A 13 -0.68 -23.45 -8.52
C MET A 13 -0.30 -23.07 -9.96
N PRO A 14 0.52 -22.00 -10.11
CA PRO A 14 0.81 -21.40 -11.43
C PRO A 14 1.40 -22.36 -12.43
N LYS A 15 2.25 -23.30 -11.97
CA LYS A 15 2.87 -24.31 -12.83
C LYS A 15 1.86 -25.12 -13.64
N TYR A 16 0.66 -25.32 -13.10
CA TYR A 16 -0.42 -26.09 -13.73
C TYR A 16 -1.54 -25.21 -14.26
N GLY A 17 -1.36 -23.86 -14.19
CA GLY A 17 -2.41 -22.93 -14.60
C GLY A 17 -3.68 -23.03 -13.73
N ALA A 18 -3.54 -23.42 -12.46
CA ALA A 18 -4.64 -23.51 -11.53
C ALA A 18 -4.67 -22.30 -10.60
N ASP A 19 -5.82 -21.62 -10.58
CA ASP A 19 -6.12 -20.51 -9.69
C ASP A 19 -7.65 -20.44 -9.50
N GLY A 20 -8.14 -21.06 -8.44
CA GLY A 20 -9.58 -21.16 -8.20
C GLY A 20 -9.98 -22.13 -7.09
N ALA A 21 -11.26 -22.49 -7.07
CA ALA A 21 -11.82 -23.34 -6.04
C ALA A 21 -11.62 -24.83 -6.34
N VAL A 22 -11.21 -25.59 -5.34
CA VAL A 22 -11.15 -27.05 -5.40
C VAL A 22 -12.57 -27.60 -5.45
N ILE A 23 -12.92 -28.26 -6.55
CA ILE A 23 -14.26 -28.84 -6.77
C ILE A 23 -14.29 -30.37 -6.64
N ASP A 24 -13.12 -31.02 -6.74
CA ASP A 24 -12.96 -32.46 -6.58
C ASP A 24 -11.58 -32.77 -6.02
N ASN A 25 -11.50 -33.62 -5.01
CA ASN A 25 -10.25 -34.05 -4.37
C ASN A 25 -10.20 -35.56 -4.30
N GLY A 26 -9.86 -36.17 -5.44
CA GLY A 26 -9.78 -37.61 -5.61
C GLY A 26 -8.42 -38.20 -5.21
N LEU A 27 -8.31 -39.53 -5.28
CA LEU A 27 -7.09 -40.25 -4.95
C LEU A 27 -5.94 -39.96 -5.94
N THR A 28 -6.27 -39.78 -7.20
CA THR A 28 -5.30 -39.64 -8.30
C THR A 28 -5.24 -38.24 -8.87
N THR A 29 -6.33 -37.48 -8.75
CA THR A 29 -6.44 -36.14 -9.33
C THR A 29 -7.23 -35.21 -8.41
N VAL A 30 -6.85 -33.92 -8.48
CA VAL A 30 -7.60 -32.79 -7.91
C VAL A 30 -8.10 -31.93 -9.05
N LYS A 31 -9.37 -31.53 -9.00
CA LYS A 31 -9.94 -30.59 -9.99
C LYS A 31 -10.17 -29.23 -9.35
N VAL A 32 -9.69 -28.21 -10.04
CA VAL A 32 -9.82 -26.81 -9.64
C VAL A 32 -10.66 -26.09 -10.69
N ARG A 33 -11.75 -25.46 -10.25
CA ARG A 33 -12.50 -24.52 -11.09
C ARG A 33 -11.85 -23.16 -10.97
N ASN A 34 -11.17 -22.74 -12.02
CA ASN A 34 -10.54 -21.44 -12.14
C ASN A 34 -11.57 -20.30 -12.15
N TRP A 35 -11.12 -19.09 -11.89
CA TRP A 35 -12.00 -17.90 -11.84
C TRP A 35 -12.63 -17.55 -13.17
N ASP A 36 -12.07 -18.02 -14.31
CA ASP A 36 -12.65 -17.93 -15.66
C ASP A 36 -13.63 -19.06 -15.99
N ASN A 37 -14.01 -19.89 -14.99
CA ASN A 37 -14.87 -21.07 -15.10
C ASN A 37 -14.28 -22.25 -15.89
N THR A 38 -13.01 -22.22 -16.27
CA THR A 38 -12.33 -23.41 -16.78
C THR A 38 -11.99 -24.38 -15.64
N ILE A 39 -11.74 -25.65 -15.97
CA ILE A 39 -11.36 -26.66 -14.98
C ILE A 39 -9.96 -27.17 -15.29
N THR A 40 -9.05 -26.97 -14.34
CA THR A 40 -7.73 -27.58 -14.36
C THR A 40 -7.74 -28.88 -13.55
N THR A 41 -7.26 -29.98 -14.13
CA THR A 41 -7.09 -31.26 -13.45
C THR A 41 -5.61 -31.46 -13.14
N ILE A 42 -5.28 -31.62 -11.87
CA ILE A 42 -3.93 -31.74 -11.34
C ILE A 42 -3.74 -33.15 -10.80
N PRO A 43 -2.67 -33.88 -11.20
CA PRO A 43 -2.34 -35.15 -10.57
C PRO A 43 -2.04 -34.97 -9.07
N THR A 44 -2.59 -35.82 -8.21
CA THR A 44 -2.44 -35.68 -6.75
C THR A 44 -0.96 -35.71 -6.30
N TRP A 45 -0.12 -36.47 -7.00
CA TRP A 45 1.31 -36.51 -6.69
C TRP A 45 2.01 -35.14 -6.86
N SER A 46 1.50 -34.28 -7.75
CA SER A 46 2.07 -32.94 -7.96
C SER A 46 1.90 -32.03 -6.73
N LEU A 47 0.87 -32.25 -5.92
CA LEU A 47 0.67 -31.52 -4.67
C LEU A 47 1.69 -31.90 -3.59
N VAL A 48 2.36 -33.03 -3.75
CA VAL A 48 3.44 -33.49 -2.86
C VAL A 48 4.81 -33.03 -3.37
N SER A 49 5.00 -33.03 -4.70
CA SER A 49 6.29 -32.72 -5.32
C SER A 49 6.50 -31.26 -5.61
N ASP A 50 5.44 -30.49 -5.82
CA ASP A 50 5.50 -29.08 -6.17
C ASP A 50 4.91 -28.18 -5.07
N SER A 51 5.33 -26.93 -5.02
CA SER A 51 4.73 -25.96 -4.12
C SER A 51 3.44 -25.39 -4.68
N PHE A 52 2.47 -25.21 -3.82
CA PHE A 52 1.22 -24.52 -4.14
C PHE A 52 0.83 -23.58 -3.00
N LYS A 53 -0.06 -22.67 -3.27
CA LYS A 53 -0.62 -21.76 -2.28
C LYS A 53 -2.07 -22.14 -1.98
N ASN A 54 -2.35 -22.38 -0.71
CA ASN A 54 -3.72 -22.56 -0.21
C ASN A 54 -4.17 -21.27 0.49
N TRP A 55 -5.21 -20.66 -0.03
CA TRP A 55 -5.76 -19.40 0.48
C TRP A 55 -6.78 -19.56 1.61
N SER A 56 -7.03 -20.80 2.06
CA SER A 56 -7.97 -21.06 3.17
C SER A 56 -7.57 -20.32 4.45
N GLY A 57 -6.27 -20.16 4.72
CA GLY A 57 -5.77 -19.37 5.84
C GLY A 57 -6.19 -17.89 5.78
N MET A 58 -6.21 -17.28 4.59
CA MET A 58 -6.73 -15.94 4.40
C MET A 58 -8.23 -15.90 4.73
N SER A 59 -9.02 -16.82 4.18
CA SER A 59 -10.46 -16.90 4.44
C SER A 59 -10.75 -17.07 5.93
N ALA A 60 -10.02 -17.96 6.61
CA ALA A 60 -10.15 -18.20 8.04
C ALA A 60 -9.72 -17.01 8.91
N SER A 61 -8.75 -16.20 8.45
CA SER A 61 -8.27 -15.03 9.19
C SER A 61 -9.29 -13.88 9.24
N GLY A 62 -10.25 -13.87 8.33
CA GLY A 62 -11.24 -12.80 8.18
C GLY A 62 -10.67 -11.47 7.68
N GLY A 63 -9.42 -11.48 7.17
CA GLY A 63 -8.75 -10.29 6.65
C GLY A 63 -8.05 -10.55 5.32
N ARG A 64 -8.24 -9.65 4.33
CA ARG A 64 -7.54 -9.71 3.04
C ARG A 64 -6.54 -8.57 2.94
N ARG A 65 -5.31 -8.89 2.53
CA ARG A 65 -4.21 -7.95 2.51
C ARG A 65 -4.31 -6.95 1.37
N ILE A 66 -4.18 -5.68 1.71
CA ILE A 66 -3.79 -4.60 0.78
C ILE A 66 -2.28 -4.47 0.86
N LYS A 67 -1.59 -4.62 -0.27
CA LYS A 67 -0.16 -4.36 -0.41
C LYS A 67 0.05 -3.66 -1.74
N ARG A 68 -0.04 -2.34 -1.72
CA ARG A 68 -0.03 -1.52 -2.92
C ARG A 68 0.70 -0.20 -2.68
N SER A 69 1.50 0.23 -3.65
CA SER A 69 2.29 1.46 -3.55
C SER A 69 1.72 2.56 -4.43
N ILE A 70 1.93 3.81 -4.01
CA ILE A 70 1.92 4.98 -4.85
C ILE A 70 3.36 5.44 -5.06
N SER A 71 3.67 6.00 -6.21
CA SER A 71 5.00 6.54 -6.51
C SER A 71 5.01 8.04 -6.35
N ILE A 72 5.84 8.55 -5.43
CA ILE A 72 5.98 9.98 -5.18
C ILE A 72 7.11 10.55 -6.04
N ASP A 73 6.86 11.67 -6.69
CA ASP A 73 7.88 12.46 -7.35
C ASP A 73 8.88 13.00 -6.31
N VAL A 74 10.12 12.50 -6.36
CA VAL A 74 11.17 12.83 -5.39
C VAL A 74 11.46 14.33 -5.34
N THR A 75 11.28 15.05 -6.46
CA THR A 75 11.51 16.48 -6.53
C THR A 75 10.49 17.32 -5.76
N SER A 76 9.36 16.70 -5.37
CA SER A 76 8.36 17.33 -4.53
C SER A 76 8.61 17.15 -3.03
N ILE A 77 9.59 16.33 -2.63
CA ILE A 77 9.93 16.07 -1.23
C ILE A 77 10.75 17.24 -0.70
N ARG A 78 10.29 17.81 0.42
CA ARG A 78 10.95 18.96 1.06
C ARG A 78 10.63 19.06 2.54
N PHE A 79 11.32 19.93 3.23
CA PHE A 79 10.94 20.28 4.59
C PHE A 79 9.66 21.12 4.61
N LEU A 80 8.88 20.96 5.68
CA LEU A 80 7.71 21.80 5.93
C LEU A 80 8.17 23.21 6.36
N ASP A 81 7.44 24.22 5.92
CA ASP A 81 7.54 25.56 6.45
C ASP A 81 6.54 25.80 7.61
N GLU A 82 6.58 26.99 8.23
CA GLU A 82 5.75 27.32 9.37
C GLU A 82 4.25 27.40 9.02
N ASP A 83 3.93 27.95 7.85
CA ASP A 83 2.53 28.09 7.40
C ASP A 83 1.90 26.71 7.16
N GLU A 84 2.66 25.83 6.53
CA GLU A 84 2.24 24.43 6.33
C GLU A 84 2.07 23.71 7.67
N MET A 85 3.00 23.90 8.59
CA MET A 85 2.91 23.33 9.94
C MET A 85 1.63 23.79 10.66
N GLN A 86 1.31 25.09 10.58
CA GLN A 86 0.10 25.65 11.18
C GLN A 86 -1.16 25.10 10.51
N ARG A 87 -1.17 24.98 9.19
CA ARG A 87 -2.28 24.43 8.42
C ARG A 87 -2.52 22.95 8.76
N LEU A 88 -1.46 22.15 8.74
CA LEU A 88 -1.54 20.71 9.02
C LEU A 88 -1.91 20.41 10.49
N ASN A 89 -1.53 21.30 11.42
CA ASN A 89 -1.88 21.14 12.84
C ASN A 89 -3.39 21.27 13.13
N LYS A 90 -4.19 21.78 12.18
CA LYS A 90 -5.65 21.79 12.25
C LYS A 90 -6.27 20.43 11.94
N ALA A 91 -5.52 19.52 11.33
CA ALA A 91 -5.99 18.17 11.00
C ALA A 91 -5.99 17.28 12.25
N HIS A 92 -7.17 16.81 12.67
CA HIS A 92 -7.33 16.01 13.89
C HIS A 92 -6.43 14.77 13.92
N LEU A 93 -6.30 14.07 12.78
CA LEU A 93 -5.49 12.87 12.68
C LEU A 93 -3.99 13.13 12.84
N LEU A 94 -3.52 14.33 12.46
CA LEU A 94 -2.10 14.69 12.50
C LEU A 94 -1.67 15.32 13.82
N LYS A 95 -2.58 15.96 14.54
CA LYS A 95 -2.25 16.74 15.73
C LYS A 95 -1.39 16.01 16.76
N PRO A 96 -1.70 14.76 17.16
CA PRO A 96 -0.86 14.02 18.11
C PRO A 96 0.55 13.77 17.57
N TYR A 97 0.66 13.38 16.30
CA TYR A 97 1.95 13.15 15.64
C TYR A 97 2.78 14.43 15.56
N LEU A 98 2.19 15.52 15.07
CA LEU A 98 2.89 16.80 14.93
C LEU A 98 3.41 17.31 16.27
N THR A 99 2.58 17.24 17.32
CA THR A 99 2.96 17.67 18.67
C THR A 99 4.15 16.85 19.18
N SER A 100 4.05 15.53 19.16
CA SER A 100 5.11 14.63 19.63
C SER A 100 6.39 14.79 18.84
N ARG A 101 6.27 14.85 17.51
CA ARG A 101 7.44 14.96 16.63
C ARG A 101 8.13 16.30 16.74
N HIS A 102 7.38 17.38 16.90
CA HIS A 102 7.94 18.71 17.13
C HIS A 102 8.73 18.78 18.45
N GLN A 103 8.20 18.21 19.52
CA GLN A 103 8.91 18.13 20.81
C GLN A 103 10.22 17.32 20.68
N GLU A 104 10.19 16.16 20.06
CA GLU A 104 11.38 15.33 19.82
C GLU A 104 12.46 16.06 19.03
N ILE A 105 12.07 16.73 17.96
CA ILE A 105 12.97 17.48 17.08
C ILE A 105 13.57 18.68 17.82
N ASN A 106 12.77 19.44 18.55
CA ASN A 106 13.24 20.59 19.31
C ASN A 106 14.21 20.18 20.42
N GLU A 107 13.94 19.10 21.13
CA GLU A 107 14.84 18.59 22.14
C GLU A 107 16.18 18.15 21.55
N TRP A 108 16.13 17.43 20.41
CA TRP A 108 17.34 17.02 19.72
C TRP A 108 18.15 18.24 19.23
N ASN A 109 17.49 19.23 18.62
CA ASN A 109 18.14 20.44 18.11
C ASN A 109 18.76 21.26 19.24
N ARG A 110 18.11 21.35 20.38
CA ARG A 110 18.65 22.04 21.57
C ARG A 110 19.95 21.41 22.06
N GLN A 111 20.06 20.09 22.00
CA GLN A 111 21.26 19.36 22.41
C GLN A 111 22.43 19.54 21.46
N GLN A 112 22.21 19.90 20.18
CA GLN A 112 23.29 20.10 19.22
C GLN A 112 24.07 21.43 19.40
N GLY A 113 23.49 22.39 20.09
CA GLY A 113 24.18 23.63 20.50
C GLY A 113 24.53 24.64 19.40
N SER A 114 24.41 24.29 18.12
CA SER A 114 24.70 25.19 16.99
C SER A 114 23.51 25.26 16.04
N THR A 115 23.04 26.48 15.82
CA THR A 115 21.95 26.79 14.88
C THR A 115 22.45 27.58 13.65
N GLU A 116 23.76 27.72 13.49
CA GLU A 116 24.39 28.54 12.42
C GLU A 116 24.11 27.98 11.02
N SER A 117 23.83 26.69 10.89
CA SER A 117 23.50 26.07 9.62
C SER A 117 22.24 25.21 9.74
N VAL A 118 21.38 25.30 8.74
CA VAL A 118 20.19 24.42 8.61
C VAL A 118 20.57 22.94 8.54
N LEU A 119 21.80 22.61 8.15
CA LEU A 119 22.32 21.25 8.10
C LEU A 119 22.52 20.64 9.50
N ASN A 120 22.65 21.48 10.52
CA ASN A 120 22.78 21.07 11.90
C ASN A 120 21.43 20.74 12.55
N LEU A 121 20.32 21.06 11.88
CA LEU A 121 18.98 20.95 12.43
C LEU A 121 18.19 19.79 11.82
N ARG A 122 17.50 19.05 12.66
CA ARG A 122 16.42 18.16 12.23
C ARG A 122 15.17 18.99 11.96
N ARG A 123 14.45 18.62 10.91
CA ARG A 123 13.21 19.30 10.51
C ARG A 123 12.20 18.27 10.02
N MET A 124 10.92 18.60 10.11
CA MET A 124 9.87 17.75 9.55
C MET A 124 9.81 17.88 8.03
N THR A 125 9.55 16.76 7.38
CA THR A 125 9.36 16.69 5.93
C THR A 125 7.89 16.47 5.58
N ASN A 126 7.49 16.95 4.42
CA ASN A 126 6.14 16.74 3.90
C ASN A 126 5.84 15.23 3.71
N ILE A 127 6.78 14.45 3.17
CA ILE A 127 6.61 13.00 2.99
C ILE A 127 6.48 12.25 4.32
N GLY A 128 7.24 12.63 5.33
CA GLY A 128 7.15 12.03 6.66
C GLY A 128 5.80 12.32 7.32
N THR A 129 5.29 13.53 7.17
CA THR A 129 3.99 13.94 7.68
C THR A 129 2.84 13.28 6.91
N PHE A 130 2.96 13.18 5.60
CA PHE A 130 2.00 12.44 4.77
C PHE A 130 1.93 10.97 5.16
N ARG A 131 3.07 10.31 5.34
CA ARG A 131 3.12 8.93 5.81
C ARG A 131 2.43 8.75 7.17
N ALA A 132 2.67 9.66 8.10
CA ALA A 132 2.00 9.64 9.41
C ALA A 132 0.47 9.83 9.27
N TYR A 133 0.05 10.76 8.42
CA TYR A 133 -1.36 10.96 8.11
C TYR A 133 -2.02 9.69 7.57
N LEU A 134 -1.42 9.06 6.58
CA LEU A 134 -1.95 7.83 5.98
C LEU A 134 -2.04 6.70 7.00
N ASN A 135 -1.04 6.58 7.88
CA ASN A 135 -1.07 5.57 8.93
C ASN A 135 -2.25 5.78 9.89
N GLU A 136 -2.49 7.01 10.31
CA GLU A 136 -3.63 7.34 11.18
C GLU A 136 -4.97 7.26 10.44
N TYR A 137 -5.03 7.64 9.17
CA TYR A 137 -6.21 7.46 8.33
C TYR A 137 -6.62 5.99 8.25
N LEU A 138 -5.67 5.09 7.98
CA LEU A 138 -5.92 3.64 7.94
C LEU A 138 -6.31 3.09 9.30
N ARG A 139 -5.69 3.54 10.40
CA ARG A 139 -6.05 3.14 11.77
C ARG A 139 -7.48 3.51 12.13
N ASN A 140 -7.96 4.65 11.62
CA ASN A 140 -9.33 5.13 11.88
C ASN A 140 -10.32 4.65 10.83
N HIS A 141 -9.89 4.00 9.78
CA HIS A 141 -10.77 3.51 8.72
C HIS A 141 -11.64 2.35 9.22
N PRO A 142 -12.99 2.39 9.06
CA PRO A 142 -13.89 1.39 9.65
C PRO A 142 -13.76 -0.01 9.05
N ARG A 143 -13.24 -0.11 7.82
CA ARG A 143 -13.10 -1.37 7.09
C ARG A 143 -11.68 -1.96 7.11
N ILE A 144 -10.77 -1.37 7.90
CA ILE A 144 -9.39 -1.86 8.09
C ILE A 144 -9.24 -2.50 9.46
N ARG A 145 -8.63 -3.69 9.49
CA ARG A 145 -8.31 -4.44 10.71
C ARG A 145 -7.16 -3.77 11.47
N LYS A 146 -7.35 -3.57 12.77
CA LYS A 146 -6.37 -2.93 13.67
C LYS A 146 -5.53 -3.93 14.44
N ASP A 147 -5.98 -5.18 14.49
CA ASP A 147 -5.32 -6.32 15.14
C ASP A 147 -4.35 -7.06 14.21
N MET A 148 -4.32 -6.69 12.93
CA MET A 148 -3.35 -7.19 11.94
C MET A 148 -2.32 -6.13 11.60
N THR A 149 -1.23 -6.53 10.94
CA THR A 149 -0.15 -5.62 10.53
C THR A 149 -0.71 -4.46 9.70
N LEU A 150 -0.43 -3.25 10.17
CA LEU A 150 -0.80 -2.01 9.50
C LEU A 150 0.41 -1.09 9.50
N MET A 151 0.86 -0.70 8.31
CA MET A 151 1.95 0.26 8.15
C MET A 151 1.88 0.96 6.80
N VAL A 152 2.45 2.15 6.77
CA VAL A 152 2.79 2.88 5.53
C VAL A 152 4.30 3.03 5.52
N ARG A 153 4.97 2.47 4.51
CA ARG A 153 6.43 2.43 4.45
C ARG A 153 6.98 2.92 3.12
N GLN A 154 8.17 3.48 3.18
CA GLN A 154 8.95 3.77 1.99
C GLN A 154 9.67 2.51 1.51
N LEU A 155 9.64 2.25 0.21
CA LEU A 155 10.48 1.28 -0.44
C LEU A 155 11.70 1.98 -1.07
N ALA A 156 12.61 1.19 -1.65
CA ALA A 156 13.75 1.77 -2.35
C ALA A 156 13.30 2.66 -3.51
N PRO A 157 13.86 3.87 -3.65
CA PRO A 157 13.58 4.74 -4.78
C PRO A 157 14.10 4.11 -6.08
N GLY A 158 13.43 4.41 -7.19
CA GLY A 158 13.79 3.94 -8.52
C GLY A 158 13.44 4.97 -9.58
N ASP A 159 13.48 4.55 -10.86
CA ASP A 159 13.22 5.41 -12.01
C ASP A 159 11.80 6.01 -12.00
N ASN A 160 10.88 5.36 -11.30
CA ASN A 160 9.50 5.82 -11.12
C ASN A 160 9.28 6.57 -9.80
N GLY A 161 10.32 7.20 -9.23
CA GLY A 161 10.24 7.97 -8.00
C GLY A 161 10.36 7.12 -6.73
N LEU A 162 9.78 7.62 -5.63
CA LEU A 162 9.80 6.97 -4.32
C LEU A 162 8.49 6.24 -4.06
N PRO A 163 8.49 4.88 -4.02
CA PRO A 163 7.30 4.14 -3.69
C PRO A 163 6.95 4.28 -2.20
N LEU A 164 5.72 4.67 -1.91
CA LEU A 164 5.12 4.66 -0.59
C LEU A 164 4.08 3.54 -0.54
N GLU A 165 4.40 2.46 0.17
CA GLU A 165 3.56 1.25 0.22
C GLU A 165 2.58 1.32 1.38
N ILE A 166 1.32 1.10 1.04
CA ILE A 166 0.24 0.87 1.99
C ILE A 166 0.16 -0.64 2.24
N TYR A 167 0.34 -1.03 3.50
CA TYR A 167 0.25 -2.42 3.93
C TYR A 167 -0.78 -2.52 5.06
N ALA A 168 -1.91 -3.12 4.77
CA ALA A 168 -3.02 -3.24 5.71
C ALA A 168 -3.90 -4.45 5.38
N PHE A 169 -4.83 -4.77 6.26
CA PHE A 169 -5.82 -5.85 6.03
C PHE A 169 -7.23 -5.28 6.14
N THR A 170 -8.07 -5.59 5.18
CA THR A 170 -9.51 -5.30 5.26
C THR A 170 -10.19 -6.22 6.28
N ASN A 171 -11.36 -5.84 6.76
CA ASN A 171 -12.18 -6.66 7.66
C ASN A 171 -13.13 -7.61 6.91
N THR A 172 -12.86 -7.86 5.64
CA THR A 172 -13.60 -8.78 4.79
C THR A 172 -12.65 -9.56 3.91
N VAL A 173 -13.05 -10.78 3.54
CA VAL A 173 -12.36 -11.61 2.54
C VAL A 173 -13.13 -11.67 1.23
N VAL A 174 -14.34 -11.12 1.18
CA VAL A 174 -15.18 -11.06 -0.01
C VAL A 174 -14.53 -10.17 -1.06
N TRP A 175 -14.28 -10.71 -2.24
CA TRP A 175 -13.49 -10.04 -3.27
C TRP A 175 -14.08 -8.68 -3.70
N LEU A 176 -15.36 -8.64 -4.02
CA LEU A 176 -16.01 -7.38 -4.45
C LEU A 176 -15.94 -6.29 -3.37
N GLU A 177 -16.14 -6.64 -2.11
CA GLU A 177 -16.01 -5.69 -1.00
C GLU A 177 -14.56 -5.23 -0.82
N TYR A 178 -13.61 -6.16 -0.90
CA TYR A 178 -12.19 -5.85 -0.82
C TYR A 178 -11.76 -4.86 -1.90
N GLU A 179 -12.14 -5.07 -3.15
CA GLU A 179 -11.80 -4.16 -4.25
C GLU A 179 -12.42 -2.77 -4.05
N SER A 180 -13.68 -2.72 -3.58
CA SER A 180 -14.35 -1.45 -3.27
C SER A 180 -13.63 -0.69 -2.14
N ILE A 181 -13.25 -1.37 -1.06
CA ILE A 181 -12.52 -0.76 0.06
C ILE A 181 -11.15 -0.26 -0.40
N GLN A 182 -10.43 -1.07 -1.18
CA GLN A 182 -9.13 -0.70 -1.71
C GLN A 182 -9.23 0.52 -2.63
N ALA A 183 -10.20 0.54 -3.54
CA ALA A 183 -10.44 1.67 -4.43
C ALA A 183 -10.73 2.96 -3.64
N ASP A 184 -11.66 2.92 -2.68
CA ASP A 184 -12.02 4.06 -1.85
C ASP A 184 -10.82 4.66 -1.08
N ILE A 185 -9.97 3.78 -0.53
CA ILE A 185 -8.75 4.21 0.16
C ILE A 185 -7.79 4.90 -0.81
N PHE A 186 -7.57 4.32 -2.00
CA PHE A 186 -6.63 4.89 -2.96
C PHE A 186 -7.16 6.14 -3.65
N ASP A 187 -8.46 6.25 -3.88
CA ASP A 187 -9.10 7.49 -4.35
C ASP A 187 -8.83 8.64 -3.36
N HIS A 188 -9.01 8.39 -2.07
CA HIS A 188 -8.67 9.37 -1.03
C HIS A 188 -7.18 9.73 -1.04
N ILE A 189 -6.29 8.73 -1.10
CA ILE A 189 -4.83 8.95 -1.12
C ILE A 189 -4.42 9.82 -2.32
N PHE A 190 -4.94 9.54 -3.50
CA PHE A 190 -4.64 10.30 -4.71
C PHE A 190 -5.16 11.73 -4.64
N ALA A 191 -6.33 11.93 -4.05
CA ALA A 191 -6.92 13.27 -3.91
C ALA A 191 -6.18 14.12 -2.85
N ILE A 192 -5.73 13.52 -1.73
CA ILE A 192 -5.17 14.26 -0.60
C ILE A 192 -3.68 14.54 -0.72
N VAL A 193 -2.94 13.84 -1.58
CA VAL A 193 -1.47 13.92 -1.67
C VAL A 193 -0.96 15.33 -1.92
N GLU A 194 -1.66 16.11 -2.73
CA GLU A 194 -1.29 17.48 -3.07
C GLU A 194 -1.42 18.45 -1.88
N GLU A 195 -2.29 18.15 -0.92
CA GLU A 195 -2.42 18.93 0.32
C GLU A 195 -1.14 18.90 1.18
N PHE A 196 -0.27 17.93 0.94
CA PHE A 196 1.05 17.84 1.56
C PHE A 196 2.17 18.43 0.69
N GLY A 197 1.83 19.12 -0.40
CA GLY A 197 2.80 19.66 -1.34
C GLY A 197 3.59 18.55 -2.07
N LEU A 198 3.05 17.36 -2.13
CA LEU A 198 3.64 16.22 -2.83
C LEU A 198 2.98 16.02 -4.19
N ARG A 199 3.74 15.50 -5.14
CA ARG A 199 3.26 15.11 -6.46
C ARG A 199 3.47 13.62 -6.66
N LEU A 200 2.53 12.99 -7.37
CA LEU A 200 2.71 11.63 -7.85
C LEU A 200 3.67 11.64 -9.06
N HIS A 201 4.54 10.64 -9.10
CA HIS A 201 5.37 10.44 -10.28
C HIS A 201 4.51 9.97 -11.45
N GLN A 202 4.63 10.64 -12.57
CA GLN A 202 3.99 10.25 -13.84
C GLN A 202 5.00 10.45 -14.97
N SER A 203 5.08 9.48 -15.88
CA SER A 203 5.84 9.66 -17.10
C SER A 203 5.13 10.65 -18.00
N PRO A 204 5.85 11.58 -18.69
CA PRO A 204 5.24 12.50 -19.62
C PRO A 204 4.42 11.78 -20.67
N THR A 205 3.21 12.24 -20.89
CA THR A 205 2.35 11.75 -21.96
C THR A 205 2.70 12.41 -23.29
N GLY A 206 2.26 11.80 -24.41
CA GLY A 206 2.41 12.43 -25.72
C GLY A 206 1.70 13.80 -25.81
N ASN A 207 0.74 14.07 -24.92
CA ASN A 207 0.05 15.36 -24.85
C ASN A 207 0.91 16.43 -24.16
N ASP A 208 1.62 16.05 -23.10
CA ASP A 208 2.54 16.95 -22.41
C ASP A 208 3.67 17.39 -23.33
N ILE A 209 4.22 16.46 -24.13
CA ILE A 209 5.27 16.76 -25.12
C ILE A 209 4.74 17.69 -26.22
N ARG A 210 3.50 17.50 -26.70
CA ARG A 210 2.88 18.39 -27.68
C ARG A 210 2.64 19.77 -27.13
N SER A 211 2.24 19.89 -25.88
CA SER A 211 2.03 21.17 -25.18
C SER A 211 3.34 21.97 -25.07
N LEU A 212 4.44 21.29 -24.74
CA LEU A 212 5.78 21.88 -24.73
C LEU A 212 6.20 22.38 -26.12
N ALA A 213 6.00 21.55 -27.16
CA ALA A 213 6.33 21.94 -28.53
C ALA A 213 5.51 23.13 -29.05
N GLY A 214 4.29 23.32 -28.55
CA GLY A 214 3.44 24.48 -28.81
C GLY A 214 3.94 25.76 -28.11
N ALA A 215 4.49 25.65 -26.91
CA ALA A 215 5.03 26.79 -26.17
C ALA A 215 6.33 27.38 -26.76
N PHE A 216 7.11 26.57 -27.49
CA PHE A 216 8.32 27.04 -28.21
C PHE A 216 8.04 27.67 -29.58
N LYS A 217 6.77 27.73 -30.01
CA LYS A 217 6.39 28.34 -31.33
C LYS A 217 5.80 29.75 -31.17
N GLN A 218 5.77 30.31 -29.98
CA GLN A 218 5.42 31.71 -29.68
C GLN A 218 6.70 32.48 -29.32
#